data_181a40c0152e29c77f3d9bdec3051175
#
_entry.id   181a40c0152e29c77f3d9bdec3051175
#
_cell.length_a   1.000
_cell.length_b   1.000
_cell.length_c   1.000
_cell.angle_alpha   90.00
_cell.angle_beta   90.00
_cell.angle_gamma   90.00
#
_symmetry.space_group_name_H-M   'P 1'
#
loop_
_entity.id
_entity.type
_entity.pdbx_description
1 polymer ?
#
loop_
_entity_poly.entity_id
_entity_poly.type
_entity_poly.pdbx_seq_one_letter_code
_entity_poly.pdbx_strand_id
1 'polypeptide(L)'
;MSAFFVKGRPSPGGSKRYVGHSKAGRAILVDMGGRNTKDWREAVAAAARIAHRSAPLDCPVVLTITFYMKRPKAHYGKLGLREDAPRYHTNAPDATKLTRSTEDALKGICWVDDSCVARQVIEKRYDDSETYEQQNTGAWIKVEELL
;
A
#
# COMPACT_ATOMS: atom_id res chain seq x y z
N MET A 1 -16.64 -9.67 3.62
CA MET A 1 -15.33 -9.70 2.95
C MET A 1 -15.28 -8.64 1.85
N SER A 2 -14.20 -7.93 1.76
CA SER A 2 -13.96 -6.98 0.68
C SER A 2 -12.63 -7.32 0.01
N ALA A 3 -12.61 -7.38 -1.32
CA ALA A 3 -11.40 -7.63 -2.10
C ALA A 3 -11.41 -6.69 -3.30
N PHE A 4 -10.31 -5.99 -3.50
CA PHE A 4 -10.23 -4.97 -4.56
C PHE A 4 -8.78 -4.68 -4.95
N PHE A 5 -8.61 -4.19 -6.17
CA PHE A 5 -7.32 -3.74 -6.68
C PHE A 5 -7.27 -2.21 -6.64
N VAL A 6 -6.14 -1.69 -6.17
CA VAL A 6 -5.86 -0.26 -6.17
C VAL A 6 -4.76 0.01 -7.18
N LYS A 7 -5.08 0.75 -8.23
CA LYS A 7 -4.08 1.17 -9.21
C LYS A 7 -3.33 2.40 -8.70
N GLY A 8 -2.03 2.38 -8.81
CA GLY A 8 -1.19 3.51 -8.41
C GLY A 8 0.21 3.06 -8.04
N ARG A 9 0.96 3.96 -7.46
CA ARG A 9 2.30 3.69 -6.97
C ARG A 9 2.25 3.45 -5.47
N PRO A 10 2.38 2.20 -5.01
CA PRO A 10 2.46 1.95 -3.57
C PRO A 10 3.58 2.79 -2.96
N SER A 11 3.26 3.53 -1.91
CA SER A 11 4.18 4.50 -1.31
C SER A 11 4.22 4.35 0.20
N PRO A 12 5.39 4.55 0.82
CA PRO A 12 5.58 4.30 2.25
C PRO A 12 4.95 5.38 3.12
N GLY A 13 4.64 5.02 4.36
CA GLY A 13 4.18 5.93 5.38
C GLY A 13 4.84 5.67 6.71
N GLY A 14 4.52 6.48 7.70
CA GLY A 14 4.96 6.30 9.08
C GLY A 14 6.34 6.84 9.41
N SER A 15 7.09 7.35 8.43
CA SER A 15 8.35 8.04 8.67
C SER A 15 8.07 9.53 8.80
N LYS A 16 8.41 10.11 9.96
CA LYS A 16 8.23 11.54 10.21
C LYS A 16 9.55 12.15 10.66
N ARG A 17 9.81 13.38 10.25
CA ARG A 17 11.00 14.13 10.62
C ARG A 17 10.61 15.35 11.43
N TYR A 18 11.29 15.54 12.56
CA TYR A 18 11.18 16.76 13.34
C TYR A 18 11.85 17.92 12.58
N VAL A 19 11.14 19.03 12.39
CA VAL A 19 11.63 20.20 11.67
C VAL A 19 11.62 21.48 12.51
N GLY A 20 11.23 21.41 13.78
CA GLY A 20 11.22 22.57 14.68
C GLY A 20 9.96 22.61 15.52
N HIS A 21 9.71 23.78 16.13
CA HIS A 21 8.51 24.02 16.93
C HIS A 21 7.66 25.09 16.28
N SER A 22 6.35 24.97 16.42
CA SER A 22 5.41 26.02 16.05
C SER A 22 5.50 27.19 17.02
N LYS A 23 4.87 28.31 16.67
CA LYS A 23 4.78 29.49 17.57
C LYS A 23 4.14 29.13 18.92
N ALA A 24 3.29 28.11 18.95
CA ALA A 24 2.67 27.60 20.17
C ALA A 24 3.54 26.60 20.96
N GLY A 25 4.78 26.36 20.54
CA GLY A 25 5.71 25.46 21.22
C GLY A 25 5.54 23.97 20.88
N ARG A 26 4.68 23.62 19.93
CA ARG A 26 4.46 22.22 19.52
C ARG A 26 5.52 21.79 18.53
N ALA A 27 5.99 20.54 18.68
CA ALA A 27 6.89 19.93 17.71
C ALA A 27 6.19 19.82 16.34
N ILE A 28 6.90 20.23 15.29
CA ILE A 28 6.42 20.09 13.92
C ILE A 28 7.06 18.83 13.34
N LEU A 29 6.21 17.86 12.97
CA LEU A 29 6.62 16.61 12.34
C LEU A 29 6.15 16.62 10.89
N VAL A 30 7.05 16.28 9.98
CA VAL A 30 6.76 16.22 8.54
C VAL A 30 6.80 14.77 8.09
N ASP A 31 5.76 14.33 7.38
CA ASP A 31 5.72 13.01 6.75
C ASP A 31 6.77 12.98 5.63
N MET A 32 7.69 12.04 5.71
CA MET A 32 8.77 11.87 4.75
C MET A 32 8.30 11.26 3.41
N GLY A 33 7.09 10.70 3.35
CA GLY A 33 6.53 10.11 2.14
C GLY A 33 6.13 11.14 1.09
N GLY A 34 5.82 12.36 1.51
CA GLY A 34 5.48 13.44 0.61
C GLY A 34 4.24 13.19 -0.23
N ARG A 35 4.25 13.74 -1.46
CA ARG A 35 3.10 13.70 -2.37
C ARG A 35 2.73 12.30 -2.83
N ASN A 36 3.70 11.45 -3.11
CA ASN A 36 3.43 10.08 -3.56
C ASN A 36 2.66 9.28 -2.50
N THR A 37 3.00 9.47 -1.23
CA THR A 37 2.30 8.83 -0.12
C THR A 37 0.86 9.33 -0.01
N LYS A 38 0.66 10.62 -0.16
CA LYS A 38 -0.68 11.23 -0.16
C LYS A 38 -1.53 10.68 -1.31
N ASP A 39 -0.98 10.67 -2.51
CA ASP A 39 -1.68 10.16 -3.71
C ASP A 39 -2.03 8.67 -3.54
N TRP A 40 -1.12 7.88 -2.98
CA TRP A 40 -1.35 6.47 -2.71
C TRP A 40 -2.50 6.27 -1.71
N ARG A 41 -2.47 6.99 -0.60
CA ARG A 41 -3.54 6.92 0.41
C ARG A 41 -4.90 7.31 -0.17
N GLU A 42 -4.94 8.37 -0.98
CA GLU A 42 -6.18 8.80 -1.63
C GLU A 42 -6.71 7.73 -2.58
N ALA A 43 -5.84 7.09 -3.35
CA ALA A 43 -6.22 6.01 -4.27
C ALA A 43 -6.77 4.80 -3.50
N VAL A 44 -6.11 4.40 -2.42
CA VAL A 44 -6.55 3.29 -1.57
C VAL A 44 -7.92 3.60 -0.95
N ALA A 45 -8.07 4.78 -0.38
CA ALA A 45 -9.33 5.19 0.26
C ALA A 45 -10.49 5.22 -0.75
N ALA A 46 -10.26 5.75 -1.94
CA ALA A 46 -11.29 5.80 -2.99
C ALA A 46 -11.73 4.39 -3.41
N ALA A 47 -10.78 3.49 -3.65
CA ALA A 47 -11.08 2.11 -4.02
C ALA A 47 -11.80 1.37 -2.89
N ALA A 48 -11.37 1.59 -1.64
CA ALA A 48 -11.99 0.96 -0.48
C ALA A 48 -13.45 1.40 -0.29
N ARG A 49 -13.75 2.68 -0.50
CA ARG A 49 -15.13 3.18 -0.38
C ARG A 49 -16.06 2.55 -1.40
N ILE A 50 -15.57 2.25 -2.58
CA ILE A 50 -16.34 1.59 -3.63
C ILE A 50 -16.57 0.11 -3.27
N ALA A 51 -15.54 -0.58 -2.80
CA ALA A 51 -15.57 -2.02 -2.54
C ALA A 51 -16.21 -2.39 -1.21
N HIS A 52 -16.00 -1.59 -0.17
CA HIS A 52 -16.49 -1.83 1.18
C HIS A 52 -17.64 -0.90 1.49
N ARG A 53 -18.85 -1.34 1.18
CA ARG A 53 -20.06 -0.52 1.31
C ARG A 53 -20.78 -0.65 2.64
N SER A 54 -20.42 -1.62 3.44
CA SER A 54 -20.96 -1.79 4.79
C SER A 54 -20.24 -0.88 5.80
N ALA A 55 -20.74 -0.85 7.03
CA ALA A 55 -20.06 -0.13 8.11
C ALA A 55 -18.65 -0.68 8.34
N PRO A 56 -17.71 0.12 8.87
CA PRO A 56 -16.40 -0.38 9.24
C PRO A 56 -16.52 -1.55 10.21
N LEU A 57 -15.68 -2.58 10.01
CA LEU A 57 -15.66 -3.75 10.87
C LEU A 57 -15.17 -3.39 12.29
N ASP A 58 -15.86 -3.86 13.30
CA ASP A 58 -15.48 -3.69 14.70
C ASP A 58 -15.25 -5.07 15.33
N CYS A 59 -14.36 -5.83 14.75
CA CYS A 59 -14.04 -7.20 15.11
C CYS A 59 -12.62 -7.52 14.64
N PRO A 60 -12.02 -8.65 15.04
CA PRO A 60 -10.71 -9.05 14.50
C PRO A 60 -10.75 -9.20 12.99
N VAL A 61 -9.75 -8.64 12.33
CA VAL A 61 -9.65 -8.56 10.86
C VAL A 61 -8.38 -9.24 10.38
N VAL A 62 -8.48 -9.96 9.26
CA VAL A 62 -7.34 -10.41 8.46
C VAL A 62 -7.18 -9.44 7.30
N LEU A 63 -6.02 -8.82 7.21
CA LEU A 63 -5.63 -7.96 6.09
C LEU A 63 -4.62 -8.70 5.22
N THR A 64 -4.96 -8.91 3.96
CA THR A 64 -4.06 -9.50 2.97
C THR A 64 -3.76 -8.47 1.90
N ILE A 65 -2.48 -8.19 1.65
CA ILE A 65 -2.06 -7.25 0.63
C ILE A 65 -0.96 -7.86 -0.21
N THR A 66 -1.09 -7.75 -1.53
CA THR A 66 0.00 -7.99 -2.47
C THR A 66 0.30 -6.68 -3.17
N PHE A 67 1.49 -6.14 -2.91
CA PHE A 67 1.98 -4.94 -3.58
C PHE A 67 2.68 -5.32 -4.88
N TYR A 68 2.31 -4.65 -5.98
CA TYR A 68 2.93 -4.81 -7.29
C TYR A 68 3.75 -3.57 -7.61
N MET A 69 5.05 -3.73 -7.51
CA MET A 69 6.02 -2.64 -7.70
C MET A 69 6.47 -2.59 -9.17
N LYS A 70 6.84 -1.39 -9.62
CA LYS A 70 7.27 -1.18 -10.99
C LYS A 70 8.64 -1.82 -11.25
N ARG A 71 8.74 -2.60 -12.34
CA ARG A 71 10.01 -3.16 -12.81
C ARG A 71 10.83 -2.10 -13.53
N PRO A 72 12.16 -2.07 -13.31
CA PRO A 72 13.03 -1.26 -14.15
C PRO A 72 13.10 -1.84 -15.57
N LYS A 73 13.45 -1.00 -16.54
CA LYS A 73 13.59 -1.42 -17.95
C LYS A 73 14.56 -2.58 -18.14
N ALA A 74 15.58 -2.69 -17.30
CA ALA A 74 16.58 -3.75 -17.37
C ALA A 74 16.00 -5.16 -17.18
N HIS A 75 14.80 -5.28 -16.60
CA HIS A 75 14.12 -6.57 -16.43
C HIS A 75 13.49 -7.08 -17.74
N TYR A 76 13.49 -6.25 -18.77
CA TYR A 76 12.91 -6.58 -20.08
C TYR A 76 13.98 -6.69 -21.15
N GLY A 77 13.80 -7.62 -22.06
CA GLY A 77 14.63 -7.83 -23.24
C GLY A 77 13.81 -7.70 -24.51
N LYS A 78 14.38 -8.09 -25.64
CA LYS A 78 13.71 -8.00 -26.95
C LYS A 78 12.44 -8.85 -27.02
N LEU A 79 12.37 -9.94 -26.25
CA LEU A 79 11.25 -10.88 -26.27
C LEU A 79 10.27 -10.65 -25.11
N GLY A 80 10.38 -9.54 -24.41
CA GLY A 80 9.53 -9.21 -23.27
C GLY A 80 10.24 -9.39 -21.93
N LEU A 81 9.50 -9.77 -20.90
CA LEU A 81 10.05 -9.98 -19.57
C LEU A 81 11.11 -11.08 -19.60
N ARG A 82 12.29 -10.79 -19.06
CA ARG A 82 13.39 -11.75 -19.01
C ARG A 82 13.06 -12.90 -18.05
N GLU A 83 13.45 -14.12 -18.39
CA GLU A 83 13.24 -15.30 -17.55
C GLU A 83 13.96 -15.20 -16.20
N ASP A 84 15.10 -14.51 -16.14
CA ASP A 84 15.89 -14.31 -14.95
C ASP A 84 15.47 -13.10 -14.13
N ALA A 85 14.44 -12.36 -14.55
CA ALA A 85 13.93 -11.22 -13.82
C ALA A 85 13.36 -11.67 -12.47
N PRO A 86 13.70 -10.97 -11.37
CA PRO A 86 13.23 -11.38 -10.05
C PRO A 86 11.72 -11.19 -9.93
N ARG A 87 11.08 -12.12 -9.21
CA ARG A 87 9.65 -12.05 -8.91
C ARG A 87 9.35 -11.09 -7.77
N TYR A 88 10.18 -11.14 -6.73
CA TYR A 88 9.96 -10.35 -5.51
C TYR A 88 10.77 -9.08 -5.53
N HIS A 89 10.15 -8.02 -5.04
CA HIS A 89 10.77 -6.71 -4.91
C HIS A 89 11.50 -6.63 -3.56
N THR A 90 12.82 -6.53 -3.60
CA THR A 90 13.65 -6.53 -2.40
C THR A 90 14.39 -5.21 -2.16
N ASN A 91 13.96 -4.16 -2.83
CA ASN A 91 14.47 -2.81 -2.65
C ASN A 91 13.53 -1.97 -1.80
N ALA A 92 13.96 -0.79 -1.38
CA ALA A 92 13.05 0.17 -0.73
C ALA A 92 11.89 0.52 -1.66
N PRO A 93 10.70 0.83 -1.14
CA PRO A 93 10.34 0.94 0.27
C PRO A 93 10.06 -0.41 0.95
N ASP A 94 10.16 -0.43 2.28
CA ASP A 94 9.89 -1.62 3.09
C ASP A 94 8.41 -2.01 3.04
N ALA A 95 8.13 -3.32 3.10
CA ALA A 95 6.78 -3.83 3.18
C ALA A 95 6.02 -3.27 4.40
N THR A 96 6.69 -3.12 5.53
CA THR A 96 6.09 -2.56 6.74
C THR A 96 5.61 -1.13 6.53
N LYS A 97 6.41 -0.29 5.88
CA LYS A 97 6.05 1.11 5.62
C LYS A 97 4.97 1.25 4.56
N LEU A 98 4.97 0.38 3.56
CA LEU A 98 3.90 0.30 2.56
C LEU A 98 2.58 -0.11 3.21
N THR A 99 2.62 -1.09 4.09
CA THR A 99 1.46 -1.56 4.83
C THR A 99 0.90 -0.46 5.71
N ARG A 100 1.77 0.29 6.40
CA ARG A 100 1.34 1.39 7.28
C ARG A 100 0.56 2.46 6.53
N SER A 101 1.06 2.94 5.39
CA SER A 101 0.35 3.95 4.61
C SER A 101 -0.99 3.42 4.10
N THR A 102 -1.03 2.14 3.74
CA THR A 102 -2.25 1.49 3.25
C THR A 102 -3.27 1.33 4.37
N GLU A 103 -2.85 0.88 5.55
CA GLU A 103 -3.73 0.78 6.72
C GLU A 103 -4.29 2.15 7.14
N ASP A 104 -3.46 3.19 7.11
CA ASP A 104 -3.89 4.55 7.42
C ASP A 104 -5.05 4.98 6.52
N ALA A 105 -5.03 4.57 5.26
CA ALA A 105 -6.09 4.90 4.31
C ALA A 105 -7.35 4.04 4.51
N LEU A 106 -7.21 2.81 4.99
CA LEU A 106 -8.34 1.88 5.18
C LEU A 106 -9.06 2.08 6.51
N LYS A 107 -8.36 2.65 7.50
CA LYS A 107 -8.94 2.94 8.82
C LYS A 107 -10.16 3.86 8.68
N GLY A 108 -11.22 3.53 9.35
CA GLY A 108 -12.48 4.29 9.30
C GLY A 108 -13.35 3.94 8.09
N ILE A 109 -12.83 3.21 7.12
CA ILE A 109 -13.58 2.71 5.96
C ILE A 109 -13.83 1.22 6.10
N CYS A 110 -12.79 0.42 6.24
CA CYS A 110 -12.89 -1.03 6.32
C CYS A 110 -12.95 -1.55 7.76
N TRP A 111 -12.32 -0.86 8.69
CA TRP A 111 -12.37 -1.18 10.13
C TRP A 111 -12.34 0.10 10.96
N VAL A 112 -12.79 -0.02 12.21
CA VAL A 112 -12.94 1.16 13.09
C VAL A 112 -11.60 1.69 13.58
N ASP A 113 -10.64 0.80 13.83
CA ASP A 113 -9.31 1.15 14.33
C ASP A 113 -8.29 0.10 13.89
N ASP A 114 -7.04 0.52 13.71
CA ASP A 114 -5.96 -0.38 13.25
C ASP A 114 -5.71 -1.52 14.24
N SER A 115 -6.08 -1.35 15.52
CA SER A 115 -6.02 -2.42 16.51
C SER A 115 -6.93 -3.62 16.18
N CYS A 116 -7.91 -3.46 15.29
CA CYS A 116 -8.74 -4.55 14.82
C CYS A 116 -7.97 -5.52 13.94
N VAL A 117 -6.91 -5.09 13.29
CA VAL A 117 -6.11 -5.94 12.40
C VAL A 117 -5.28 -6.91 13.23
N ALA A 118 -5.77 -8.17 13.33
CA ALA A 118 -5.14 -9.20 14.16
C ALA A 118 -4.20 -10.11 13.36
N ARG A 119 -4.32 -10.13 12.05
CA ARG A 119 -3.45 -10.92 11.15
C ARG A 119 -3.18 -10.12 9.89
N GLN A 120 -1.93 -10.11 9.47
CA GLN A 120 -1.50 -9.50 8.21
C GLN A 120 -0.81 -10.55 7.37
N VAL A 121 -1.15 -10.59 6.09
CA VAL A 121 -0.46 -11.41 5.08
C VAL A 121 -0.01 -10.44 3.99
N ILE A 122 1.28 -10.14 3.96
CA ILE A 122 1.83 -9.10 3.11
C ILE A 122 2.86 -9.69 2.15
N GLU A 123 2.72 -9.38 0.87
CA GLU A 123 3.67 -9.76 -0.15
C GLU A 123 4.05 -8.53 -0.97
N LYS A 124 5.33 -8.41 -1.30
CA LYS A 124 5.85 -7.32 -2.11
C LYS A 124 6.55 -7.90 -3.33
N ARG A 125 5.97 -7.74 -4.49
CA ARG A 125 6.47 -8.33 -5.73
C ARG A 125 6.50 -7.31 -6.85
N TYR A 126 7.18 -7.66 -7.93
CA TYR A 126 7.15 -6.87 -9.15
C TYR A 126 5.90 -7.19 -9.97
N ASP A 127 5.50 -6.24 -10.80
CA ASP A 127 4.47 -6.45 -11.82
C ASP A 127 4.91 -7.52 -12.81
N ASP A 128 3.97 -8.36 -13.28
CA ASP A 128 4.23 -9.50 -14.17
C ASP A 128 4.00 -9.20 -15.64
N SER A 129 3.76 -7.96 -16.01
CA SER A 129 3.45 -7.61 -17.39
C SER A 129 4.61 -7.93 -18.34
N GLU A 130 4.27 -8.33 -19.59
CA GLU A 130 5.23 -8.76 -20.58
C GLU A 130 6.11 -7.61 -21.12
N THR A 131 5.61 -6.36 -21.04
CA THR A 131 6.36 -5.19 -21.48
C THR A 131 6.41 -4.14 -20.39
N TYR A 132 7.44 -3.32 -20.44
CA TYR A 132 7.62 -2.21 -19.49
C TYR A 132 6.39 -1.28 -19.45
N GLU A 133 5.83 -0.99 -20.63
CA GLU A 133 4.72 -0.05 -20.78
C GLU A 133 3.39 -0.61 -20.29
N GLN A 134 3.22 -1.93 -20.29
CA GLN A 134 1.98 -2.58 -19.86
C GLN A 134 1.86 -2.73 -18.34
N GLN A 135 2.86 -2.32 -17.59
CA GLN A 135 2.85 -2.52 -16.14
C GLN A 135 1.63 -1.88 -15.48
N ASN A 136 1.01 -2.65 -14.61
CA ASN A 136 -0.14 -2.22 -13.82
C ASN A 136 0.22 -2.29 -12.33
N THR A 137 0.95 -1.31 -11.87
CA THR A 137 1.39 -1.24 -10.48
C THR A 137 0.23 -0.88 -9.56
N GLY A 138 0.33 -1.31 -8.31
CA GLY A 138 -0.71 -1.06 -7.33
C GLY A 138 -0.70 -2.13 -6.25
N ALA A 139 -1.89 -2.45 -5.74
CA ALA A 139 -2.03 -3.48 -4.72
C ALA A 139 -3.36 -4.21 -4.81
N TRP A 140 -3.32 -5.52 -4.63
CA TRP A 140 -4.49 -6.31 -4.29
C TRP A 140 -4.68 -6.27 -2.78
N ILE A 141 -5.86 -5.89 -2.34
CA ILE A 141 -6.20 -5.76 -0.92
C ILE A 141 -7.42 -6.62 -0.64
N LYS A 142 -7.34 -7.41 0.41
CA LYS A 142 -8.44 -8.25 0.88
C LYS A 142 -8.61 -8.04 2.38
N VAL A 143 -9.84 -7.74 2.78
CA VAL A 143 -10.21 -7.48 4.18
C VAL A 143 -11.28 -8.51 4.56
N GLU A 144 -11.00 -9.30 5.58
CA GLU A 144 -11.91 -10.36 6.05
C GLU A 144 -12.05 -10.32 7.56
N GLU A 145 -13.22 -10.75 8.05
CA GLU A 145 -13.38 -11.02 9.47
C GLU A 145 -12.58 -12.26 9.86
N LEU A 146 -11.89 -12.17 10.97
CA LEU A 146 -11.16 -13.31 11.54
C LEU A 146 -12.05 -13.99 12.57
N LEU A 147 -12.55 -15.16 12.22
CA LEU A 147 -13.45 -15.94 13.06
C LEU A 147 -12.68 -16.90 13.98
#